data_c89b28865d2ec2eafbc71f12516a36ac
#
_entry.id   c89b28865d2ec2eafbc71f12516a36ac
#
_cell.length_a   1.000
_cell.length_b   1.000
_cell.length_c   1.000
_cell.angle_alpha   90.00
_cell.angle_beta   90.00
_cell.angle_gamma   90.00
#
_symmetry.space_group_name_H-M   'P 1'
#
loop_
_entity.id
_entity.type
_entity.pdbx_description
1 polymer ?
#
loop_
_entity_poly.entity_id
_entity_poly.type
_entity_poly.pdbx_seq_one_letter_code
_entity_poly.pdbx_strand_id
1 'polypeptide(L)'
;MEEWFHLSEEEALGRLEAARSGLSSREAAVRKEEFGPNALRAGEKRSALQVFLDQFKDLLVIILIIAAVISMISGDVESTAVIFAVLLLNAVLGTVEHQKAEKSLDSLKSLSAPMAGVLRDGRRQEILSSDVVPGDILLLEAGDMVAADGRLLETYSLLVNESSLTGESINVEKKTGKIRTEKVPLAEQHNMVFSGSLVAAGRGTVLVTGTGMNTEIGRIAALM
;
A
#
# COMPACT_ATOMS: atom_id res chain seq x y z
N MET A 1 -4.73 19.85 6.57
CA MET A 1 -3.54 18.99 6.35
C MET A 1 -2.45 19.51 7.25
N GLU A 2 -1.79 18.67 8.00
CA GLU A 2 -0.64 19.10 8.79
C GLU A 2 0.53 19.34 7.86
N GLU A 3 0.98 20.56 7.81
CA GLU A 3 2.07 20.99 6.92
C GLU A 3 3.41 20.77 7.62
N TRP A 4 3.85 19.50 7.66
CA TRP A 4 5.08 19.07 8.33
C TRP A 4 6.34 19.78 7.82
N PHE A 5 6.32 20.23 6.56
CA PHE A 5 7.44 20.95 5.96
C PHE A 5 7.67 22.34 6.56
N HIS A 6 6.69 22.91 7.28
CA HIS A 6 6.85 24.17 8.01
C HIS A 6 7.51 24.01 9.37
N LEU A 7 7.53 22.79 9.92
CA LEU A 7 8.06 22.52 11.25
C LEU A 7 9.59 22.34 11.21
N SER A 8 10.26 22.73 12.29
CA SER A 8 11.63 22.29 12.54
C SER A 8 11.65 20.80 12.89
N GLU A 9 12.84 20.23 12.91
CA GLU A 9 13.05 18.83 13.27
C GLU A 9 12.55 18.57 14.71
N GLU A 10 12.83 19.47 15.65
CA GLU A 10 12.41 19.36 17.05
C GLU A 10 10.91 19.56 17.23
N GLU A 11 10.30 20.50 16.50
CA GLU A 11 8.84 20.69 16.52
C GLU A 11 8.11 19.47 15.95
N ALA A 12 8.65 18.87 14.89
CA ALA A 12 8.08 17.67 14.29
C ALA A 12 8.20 16.46 15.23
N LEU A 13 9.36 16.26 15.86
CA LEU A 13 9.55 15.22 16.88
C LEU A 13 8.61 15.40 18.07
N GLY A 14 8.54 16.63 18.61
CA GLY A 14 7.66 16.94 19.75
C GLY A 14 6.18 16.70 19.45
N ARG A 15 5.74 17.01 18.21
CA ARG A 15 4.35 16.82 17.78
C ARG A 15 3.93 15.35 17.69
N LEU A 16 4.85 14.47 17.33
CA LEU A 16 4.62 13.02 17.28
C LEU A 16 5.05 12.30 18.55
N GLU A 17 5.44 13.04 19.59
CA GLU A 17 5.97 12.46 20.82
C GLU A 17 7.05 11.40 20.53
N ALA A 18 7.94 11.71 19.58
CA ALA A 18 9.00 10.83 19.11
C ALA A 18 10.37 11.37 19.51
N ALA A 19 11.34 10.50 19.64
CA ALA A 19 12.73 10.86 19.95
C ALA A 19 13.67 10.51 18.78
N ARG A 20 14.80 11.22 18.68
CA ARG A 20 15.85 10.90 17.69
C ARG A 20 16.43 9.50 17.85
N SER A 21 16.29 8.88 19.01
CA SER A 21 16.65 7.50 19.29
C SER A 21 15.65 6.46 18.75
N GLY A 22 14.55 6.92 18.18
CA GLY A 22 13.43 6.10 17.71
C GLY A 22 12.46 5.75 18.82
N LEU A 23 11.34 5.15 18.40
CA LEU A 23 10.33 4.61 19.31
C LEU A 23 10.86 3.35 20.01
N SER A 24 10.33 3.04 21.18
CA SER A 24 10.47 1.69 21.72
C SER A 24 9.60 0.70 20.94
N SER A 25 9.99 -0.57 20.95
CA SER A 25 9.18 -1.64 20.31
C SER A 25 7.75 -1.70 20.86
N ARG A 26 7.55 -1.36 22.14
CA ARG A 26 6.23 -1.31 22.77
C ARG A 26 5.38 -0.14 22.24
N GLU A 27 5.95 1.05 22.13
CA GLU A 27 5.26 2.22 21.57
C GLU A 27 4.89 2.00 20.11
N ALA A 28 5.81 1.43 19.32
CA ALA A 28 5.55 1.08 17.93
C ALA A 28 4.37 0.08 17.80
N ALA A 29 4.29 -0.91 18.69
CA ALA A 29 3.16 -1.85 18.69
C ALA A 29 1.83 -1.16 19.01
N VAL A 30 1.80 -0.27 20.02
CA VAL A 30 0.58 0.51 20.34
C VAL A 30 0.16 1.39 19.17
N ARG A 31 1.11 2.10 18.53
CA ARG A 31 0.83 2.93 17.36
C ARG A 31 0.33 2.10 16.18
N LYS A 32 0.85 0.89 16.01
CA LYS A 32 0.36 -0.01 14.95
C LYS A 32 -1.09 -0.44 15.16
N GLU A 33 -1.53 -0.61 16.41
CA GLU A 33 -2.93 -0.87 16.72
C GLU A 33 -3.81 0.36 16.46
N GLU A 34 -3.31 1.55 16.75
CA GLU A 34 -4.03 2.82 16.59
C GLU A 34 -4.13 3.25 15.12
N PHE A 35 -3.02 3.29 14.39
CA PHE A 35 -2.94 3.79 13.00
C PHE A 35 -3.18 2.71 11.95
N GLY A 36 -3.12 1.43 12.35
CA GLY A 36 -3.20 0.29 11.44
C GLY A 36 -1.89 0.05 10.67
N PRO A 37 -1.87 -0.94 9.75
CA PRO A 37 -0.71 -1.25 8.95
C PRO A 37 -0.42 -0.16 7.92
N ASN A 38 0.86 0.08 7.63
CA ASN A 38 1.29 0.95 6.56
C ASN A 38 1.09 0.26 5.20
N ALA A 39 -0.14 0.26 4.75
CA ALA A 39 -0.56 -0.33 3.48
C ALA A 39 -1.68 0.49 2.85
N LEU A 40 -1.67 0.56 1.54
CA LEU A 40 -2.80 1.09 0.79
C LEU A 40 -3.97 0.10 0.94
N ARG A 41 -5.19 0.63 1.03
CA ARG A 41 -6.37 -0.24 1.03
C ARG A 41 -6.38 -1.06 -0.25
N ALA A 42 -6.20 -2.36 -0.13
CA ALA A 42 -6.51 -3.25 -1.22
C ALA A 42 -8.01 -3.13 -1.50
N GLY A 43 -8.41 -3.12 -2.78
CA GLY A 43 -9.84 -3.19 -3.13
C GLY A 43 -10.51 -4.34 -2.38
N GLU A 44 -11.80 -4.19 -2.07
CA GLU A 44 -12.54 -5.22 -1.33
C GLU A 44 -12.36 -6.58 -1.98
N LYS A 45 -11.86 -7.55 -1.19
CA LYS A 45 -11.78 -8.94 -1.66
C LYS A 45 -13.19 -9.43 -1.95
N ARG A 46 -13.41 -9.92 -3.16
CA ARG A 46 -14.71 -10.49 -3.54
C ARG A 46 -15.00 -11.70 -2.67
N SER A 47 -16.19 -11.77 -2.09
CA SER A 47 -16.59 -12.94 -1.34
C SER A 47 -16.71 -14.16 -2.27
N ALA A 48 -16.53 -15.38 -1.73
CA ALA A 48 -16.70 -16.61 -2.49
C ALA A 48 -18.07 -16.69 -3.19
N LEU A 49 -19.12 -16.16 -2.52
CA LEU A 49 -20.46 -16.09 -3.09
C LEU A 49 -20.55 -15.12 -4.28
N GLN A 50 -19.88 -13.97 -4.19
CA GLN A 50 -19.83 -13.01 -5.31
C GLN A 50 -19.11 -13.63 -6.52
N VAL A 51 -17.96 -14.27 -6.28
CA VAL A 51 -17.22 -14.96 -7.34
C VAL A 51 -18.07 -16.06 -7.98
N PHE A 52 -18.78 -16.86 -7.17
CA PHE A 52 -19.70 -17.88 -7.66
C PHE A 52 -20.83 -17.29 -8.52
N LEU A 53 -21.47 -16.21 -8.08
CA LEU A 53 -22.53 -15.54 -8.83
C LEU A 53 -22.01 -14.87 -10.12
N ASP A 54 -20.79 -14.38 -10.10
CA ASP A 54 -20.15 -13.78 -11.28
C ASP A 54 -19.91 -14.82 -12.39
N GLN A 55 -19.77 -16.13 -12.06
CA GLN A 55 -19.66 -17.18 -13.07
C GLN A 55 -20.89 -17.24 -13.98
N PHE A 56 -22.07 -16.88 -13.47
CA PHE A 56 -23.30 -16.86 -14.26
C PHE A 56 -23.42 -15.67 -15.23
N LYS A 57 -22.50 -14.73 -15.18
CA LYS A 57 -22.41 -13.62 -16.13
C LYS A 57 -21.54 -13.93 -17.35
N ASP A 58 -20.86 -15.07 -17.33
CA ASP A 58 -20.05 -15.53 -18.47
C ASP A 58 -20.93 -15.84 -19.67
N LEU A 59 -20.50 -15.41 -20.87
CA LEU A 59 -21.27 -15.57 -22.11
C LEU A 59 -21.60 -17.03 -22.39
N LEU A 60 -20.64 -17.95 -22.16
CA LEU A 60 -20.85 -19.38 -22.39
C LEU A 60 -21.92 -19.93 -21.44
N VAL A 61 -21.89 -19.50 -20.18
CA VAL A 61 -22.87 -19.92 -19.17
C VAL A 61 -24.26 -19.38 -19.51
N ILE A 62 -24.37 -18.16 -20.00
CA ILE A 62 -25.64 -17.57 -20.46
C ILE A 62 -26.23 -18.40 -21.63
N ILE A 63 -25.40 -18.81 -22.60
CA ILE A 63 -25.82 -19.65 -23.71
C ILE A 63 -26.33 -21.01 -23.19
N LEU A 64 -25.65 -21.61 -22.22
CA LEU A 64 -26.07 -22.90 -21.63
C LEU A 64 -27.38 -22.73 -20.83
N ILE A 65 -27.59 -21.61 -20.15
CA ILE A 65 -28.84 -21.29 -19.43
C ILE A 65 -29.99 -21.22 -20.46
N ILE A 66 -29.79 -20.54 -21.58
CA ILE A 66 -30.80 -20.44 -22.66
C ILE A 66 -31.10 -21.86 -23.21
N ALA A 67 -30.08 -22.66 -23.45
CA ALA A 67 -30.27 -24.01 -23.90
C ALA A 67 -31.04 -24.88 -22.88
N ALA A 68 -30.77 -24.76 -21.60
CA ALA A 68 -31.50 -25.41 -20.52
C ALA A 68 -32.99 -25.01 -20.49
N VAL A 69 -33.28 -23.73 -20.68
CA VAL A 69 -34.67 -23.21 -20.73
C VAL A 69 -35.40 -23.78 -21.96
N ILE A 70 -34.78 -23.82 -23.14
CA ILE A 70 -35.35 -24.37 -24.35
C ILE A 70 -35.63 -25.88 -24.17
N SER A 71 -34.66 -26.63 -23.62
CA SER A 71 -34.81 -28.05 -23.34
C SER A 71 -35.97 -28.34 -22.39
N MET A 72 -36.11 -27.49 -21.32
CA MET A 72 -37.19 -27.60 -20.35
C MET A 72 -38.56 -27.37 -21.02
N ILE A 73 -38.69 -26.35 -21.88
CA ILE A 73 -39.95 -26.04 -22.61
C ILE A 73 -40.30 -27.20 -23.59
N SER A 74 -39.28 -27.85 -24.17
CA SER A 74 -39.46 -28.99 -25.07
C SER A 74 -39.86 -30.28 -24.35
N GLY A 75 -39.91 -30.29 -23.01
CA GLY A 75 -40.25 -31.43 -22.17
C GLY A 75 -39.12 -32.44 -21.98
N ASP A 76 -37.90 -32.13 -22.41
CA ASP A 76 -36.72 -32.98 -22.25
C ASP A 76 -36.07 -32.73 -20.88
N VAL A 77 -36.59 -33.41 -19.86
CA VAL A 77 -36.15 -33.26 -18.46
C VAL A 77 -34.75 -33.82 -18.28
N GLU A 78 -34.38 -34.91 -18.99
CA GLU A 78 -33.07 -35.53 -18.85
C GLU A 78 -31.95 -34.60 -19.33
N SER A 79 -32.06 -34.04 -20.54
CA SER A 79 -31.12 -33.05 -21.07
C SER A 79 -31.03 -31.78 -20.20
N THR A 80 -32.18 -31.31 -19.71
CA THR A 80 -32.22 -30.14 -18.80
C THR A 80 -31.44 -30.40 -17.52
N ALA A 81 -31.60 -31.59 -16.91
CA ALA A 81 -30.89 -31.97 -15.69
C ALA A 81 -29.36 -32.05 -15.90
N VAL A 82 -28.95 -32.61 -17.05
CA VAL A 82 -27.52 -32.69 -17.40
C VAL A 82 -26.92 -31.32 -17.60
N ILE A 83 -27.58 -30.41 -18.33
CA ILE A 83 -27.10 -29.06 -18.54
C ILE A 83 -26.97 -28.31 -17.18
N PHE A 84 -27.96 -28.47 -16.30
CA PHE A 84 -27.92 -27.85 -14.98
C PHE A 84 -26.78 -28.37 -14.10
N ALA A 85 -26.53 -29.68 -14.14
CA ALA A 85 -25.40 -30.31 -13.45
C ALA A 85 -24.05 -29.76 -13.94
N VAL A 86 -23.90 -29.62 -15.27
CA VAL A 86 -22.70 -29.04 -15.88
C VAL A 86 -22.51 -27.57 -15.48
N LEU A 87 -23.58 -26.77 -15.49
CA LEU A 87 -23.55 -25.38 -15.06
C LEU A 87 -23.09 -25.27 -13.62
N LEU A 88 -23.64 -26.06 -12.71
CA LEU A 88 -23.27 -26.07 -11.31
C LEU A 88 -21.82 -26.48 -11.11
N LEU A 89 -21.41 -27.56 -11.78
CA LEU A 89 -20.02 -28.02 -11.71
C LEU A 89 -19.04 -26.96 -12.21
N ASN A 90 -19.34 -26.31 -13.33
CA ASN A 90 -18.52 -25.24 -13.89
C ASN A 90 -18.42 -24.03 -12.93
N ALA A 91 -19.53 -23.62 -12.33
CA ALA A 91 -19.55 -22.51 -11.37
C ALA A 91 -18.72 -22.82 -10.11
N VAL A 92 -18.83 -24.05 -9.59
CA VAL A 92 -18.00 -24.50 -8.45
C VAL A 92 -16.53 -24.54 -8.82
N LEU A 93 -16.19 -25.15 -9.95
CA LEU A 93 -14.80 -25.25 -10.41
C LEU A 93 -14.18 -23.87 -10.63
N GLY A 94 -14.86 -22.98 -11.34
CA GLY A 94 -14.40 -21.62 -11.57
C GLY A 94 -14.18 -20.83 -10.27
N THR A 95 -15.05 -21.03 -9.28
CA THR A 95 -14.89 -20.40 -7.95
C THR A 95 -13.64 -20.93 -7.24
N VAL A 96 -13.40 -22.24 -7.27
CA VAL A 96 -12.22 -22.86 -6.64
C VAL A 96 -10.92 -22.41 -7.33
N GLU A 97 -10.92 -22.37 -8.66
CA GLU A 97 -9.76 -21.90 -9.43
C GLU A 97 -9.44 -20.43 -9.15
N HIS A 98 -10.46 -19.58 -9.09
CA HIS A 98 -10.28 -18.16 -8.74
C HIS A 98 -9.67 -17.98 -7.36
N GLN A 99 -10.19 -18.67 -6.33
CA GLN A 99 -9.66 -18.61 -4.97
C GLN A 99 -8.21 -19.13 -4.90
N LYS A 100 -7.89 -20.19 -5.64
CA LYS A 100 -6.54 -20.75 -5.67
C LYS A 100 -5.56 -19.79 -6.34
N ALA A 101 -5.96 -19.14 -7.42
CA ALA A 101 -5.17 -18.13 -8.10
C ALA A 101 -4.92 -16.91 -7.19
N GLU A 102 -5.95 -16.39 -6.50
CA GLU A 102 -5.85 -15.29 -5.57
C GLU A 102 -4.88 -15.61 -4.41
N LYS A 103 -5.01 -16.81 -3.82
CA LYS A 103 -4.10 -17.27 -2.75
C LYS A 103 -2.64 -17.36 -3.23
N SER A 104 -2.42 -17.82 -4.47
CA SER A 104 -1.08 -17.89 -5.06
C SER A 104 -0.48 -16.49 -5.25
N LEU A 105 -1.26 -15.52 -5.70
CA LEU A 105 -0.85 -14.13 -5.82
C LEU A 105 -0.53 -13.50 -4.46
N ASP A 106 -1.33 -13.75 -3.42
CA ASP A 106 -1.07 -13.27 -2.05
C ASP A 106 0.23 -13.86 -1.50
N SER A 107 0.52 -15.13 -1.79
CA SER A 107 1.79 -15.78 -1.39
C SER A 107 2.99 -15.16 -2.09
N LEU A 108 2.89 -14.84 -3.38
CA LEU A 108 3.96 -14.15 -4.11
C LEU A 108 4.20 -12.73 -3.57
N LYS A 109 3.13 -11.99 -3.25
CA LYS A 109 3.24 -10.66 -2.64
C LYS A 109 3.94 -10.72 -1.28
N SER A 110 3.67 -11.74 -0.46
CA SER A 110 4.30 -11.88 0.86
C SER A 110 5.80 -12.20 0.76
N LEU A 111 6.23 -12.94 -0.26
CA LEU A 111 7.66 -13.24 -0.49
C LEU A 111 8.47 -12.04 -0.96
N SER A 112 7.82 -11.06 -1.56
CA SER A 112 8.43 -9.80 -2.07
C SER A 112 8.08 -8.61 -1.20
N ALA A 113 7.68 -8.82 0.06
CA ALA A 113 7.30 -7.73 0.94
C ALA A 113 8.48 -6.79 1.17
N PRO A 114 8.36 -5.48 0.88
CA PRO A 114 9.45 -4.55 1.05
C PRO A 114 9.82 -4.41 2.52
N MET A 115 11.14 -4.31 2.77
CA MET A 115 11.71 -4.06 4.09
C MET A 115 12.01 -2.57 4.26
N ALA A 116 12.04 -2.10 5.49
CA ALA A 116 12.43 -0.74 5.85
C ALA A 116 13.42 -0.76 7.00
N GLY A 117 14.51 -0.02 6.87
CA GLY A 117 15.46 0.23 7.95
C GLY A 117 14.88 1.28 8.91
N VAL A 118 14.75 0.93 10.18
CA VAL A 118 14.25 1.84 11.21
C VAL A 118 15.20 1.90 12.41
N LEU A 119 15.12 2.97 13.16
CA LEU A 119 15.74 3.09 14.47
C LEU A 119 14.66 2.90 15.53
N ARG A 120 14.74 1.78 16.27
CA ARG A 120 13.86 1.48 17.42
C ARG A 120 14.71 0.99 18.58
N ASP A 121 14.31 1.30 19.81
CA ASP A 121 15.06 0.96 21.03
C ASP A 121 16.55 1.41 20.97
N GLY A 122 16.82 2.51 20.26
CA GLY A 122 18.16 3.04 20.02
C GLY A 122 19.05 2.18 19.09
N ARG A 123 18.46 1.23 18.35
CA ARG A 123 19.18 0.31 17.46
C ARG A 123 18.56 0.29 16.07
N ARG A 124 19.41 0.16 15.04
CA ARG A 124 18.96 -0.10 13.67
C ARG A 124 18.31 -1.49 13.61
N GLN A 125 17.14 -1.56 13.03
CA GLN A 125 16.36 -2.78 12.80
C GLN A 125 15.82 -2.77 11.39
N GLU A 126 15.68 -3.94 10.78
CA GLU A 126 14.94 -4.11 9.53
C GLU A 126 13.57 -4.69 9.85
N ILE A 127 12.52 -4.00 9.43
CA ILE A 127 11.14 -4.40 9.63
C ILE A 127 10.40 -4.44 8.29
N LEU A 128 9.26 -5.11 8.24
CA LEU A 128 8.39 -5.00 7.08
C LEU A 128 7.92 -3.54 6.92
N SER A 129 7.91 -3.02 5.70
CA SER A 129 7.40 -1.67 5.43
C SER A 129 5.97 -1.47 5.93
N SER A 130 5.15 -2.54 5.96
CA SER A 130 3.80 -2.54 6.53
C SER A 130 3.75 -2.32 8.04
N ASP A 131 4.88 -2.49 8.73
CA ASP A 131 4.99 -2.36 10.19
C ASP A 131 5.53 -0.99 10.63
N VAL A 132 5.82 -0.12 9.66
CA VAL A 132 6.21 1.28 9.90
C VAL A 132 4.99 2.06 10.41
N VAL A 133 5.20 2.85 11.45
CA VAL A 133 4.16 3.67 12.09
C VAL A 133 4.55 5.14 12.18
N PRO A 134 3.60 6.07 12.28
CA PRO A 134 3.91 7.48 12.53
C PRO A 134 4.76 7.65 13.81
N GLY A 135 5.83 8.44 13.71
CA GLY A 135 6.82 8.62 14.79
C GLY A 135 8.02 7.67 14.72
N ASP A 136 8.03 6.67 13.84
CA ASP A 136 9.24 5.89 13.56
C ASP A 136 10.32 6.78 12.95
N ILE A 137 11.57 6.38 13.16
CA ILE A 137 12.71 6.98 12.49
C ILE A 137 13.18 6.03 11.40
N LEU A 138 12.96 6.39 10.13
CA LEU A 138 13.49 5.65 8.98
C LEU A 138 14.95 6.01 8.74
N LEU A 139 15.73 5.00 8.40
CA LEU A 139 17.12 5.13 7.96
C LEU A 139 17.14 4.80 6.47
N LEU A 140 17.34 5.82 5.63
CA LEU A 140 17.35 5.70 4.18
C LEU A 140 18.78 5.66 3.64
N GLU A 141 19.03 4.75 2.72
CA GLU A 141 20.30 4.58 1.99
C GLU A 141 20.01 4.45 0.46
N ALA A 142 21.04 4.68 -0.35
CA ALA A 142 20.91 4.56 -1.80
C ALA A 142 20.44 3.15 -2.21
N GLY A 143 19.40 3.08 -3.02
CA GLY A 143 18.72 1.85 -3.45
C GLY A 143 17.43 1.54 -2.67
N ASP A 144 17.19 2.22 -1.55
CA ASP A 144 15.99 2.00 -0.75
C ASP A 144 14.75 2.64 -1.40
N MET A 145 13.61 1.97 -1.23
CA MET A 145 12.31 2.58 -1.46
C MET A 145 11.82 3.23 -0.17
N VAL A 146 11.38 4.47 -0.24
CA VAL A 146 10.81 5.19 0.89
C VAL A 146 9.49 4.51 1.31
N ALA A 147 9.45 3.98 2.52
CA ALA A 147 8.33 3.15 3.00
C ALA A 147 7.09 3.98 3.39
N ALA A 148 7.27 5.24 3.80
CA ALA A 148 6.22 6.09 4.34
C ALA A 148 6.57 7.56 4.11
N ASP A 149 5.58 8.46 4.20
CA ASP A 149 5.85 9.90 4.15
C ASP A 149 6.54 10.35 5.43
N GLY A 150 7.51 11.25 5.30
CA GLY A 150 8.25 11.68 6.46
C GLY A 150 8.99 13.01 6.31
N ARG A 151 9.29 13.59 7.47
CA ARG A 151 10.08 14.81 7.64
C ARG A 151 11.54 14.45 7.84
N LEU A 152 12.42 14.98 7.00
CA LEU A 152 13.87 14.80 7.13
C LEU A 152 14.38 15.42 8.43
N LEU A 153 15.12 14.63 9.20
CA LEU A 153 15.86 15.05 10.39
C LEU A 153 17.32 15.32 10.07
N GLU A 154 17.91 14.44 9.24
CA GLU A 154 19.31 14.54 8.81
C GLU A 154 19.43 14.07 7.36
N THR A 155 20.38 14.63 6.62
CA THR A 155 20.66 14.27 5.24
C THR A 155 22.15 14.39 4.93
N TYR A 156 22.65 13.46 4.13
CA TYR A 156 24.03 13.43 3.63
C TYR A 156 23.97 13.18 2.12
N SER A 157 23.91 14.28 1.34
CA SER A 157 23.78 14.25 -0.13
C SER A 157 22.64 13.34 -0.61
N LEU A 158 21.50 13.37 0.08
CA LEU A 158 20.34 12.54 -0.23
C LEU A 158 19.68 13.04 -1.52
N LEU A 159 19.66 12.18 -2.54
CA LEU A 159 18.94 12.37 -3.79
C LEU A 159 17.79 11.37 -3.88
N VAL A 160 16.59 11.86 -4.10
CA VAL A 160 15.38 11.03 -4.16
C VAL A 160 14.68 11.22 -5.50
N ASN A 161 14.33 10.12 -6.14
CA ASN A 161 13.50 10.11 -7.34
C ASN A 161 12.02 10.04 -6.94
N GLU A 162 11.28 11.09 -7.22
CA GLU A 162 9.86 11.23 -6.86
C GLU A 162 8.94 11.16 -8.09
N SER A 163 9.42 10.59 -9.19
CA SER A 163 8.69 10.52 -10.47
C SER A 163 7.33 9.82 -10.37
N SER A 164 7.16 8.90 -9.43
CA SER A 164 5.89 8.23 -9.18
C SER A 164 4.78 9.18 -8.68
N LEU A 165 5.15 10.30 -8.08
CA LEU A 165 4.23 11.29 -7.52
C LEU A 165 4.14 12.57 -8.34
N THR A 166 5.30 13.06 -8.80
CA THR A 166 5.39 14.35 -9.50
C THR A 166 5.32 14.21 -11.02
N GLY A 167 5.59 13.01 -11.56
CA GLY A 167 5.75 12.76 -12.99
C GLY A 167 7.12 13.22 -13.55
N GLU A 168 7.96 13.86 -12.74
CA GLU A 168 9.26 14.35 -13.15
C GLU A 168 10.36 13.32 -12.88
N SER A 169 11.13 12.93 -13.90
CA SER A 169 12.19 11.91 -13.78
C SER A 169 13.51 12.45 -13.21
N ILE A 170 13.51 13.66 -12.69
CA ILE A 170 14.71 14.30 -12.12
C ILE A 170 14.83 13.93 -10.64
N ASN A 171 16.07 13.57 -10.21
CA ASN A 171 16.33 13.35 -8.79
C ASN A 171 16.35 14.67 -8.04
N VAL A 172 15.61 14.74 -6.94
CA VAL A 172 15.49 15.91 -6.08
C VAL A 172 16.51 15.82 -4.94
N GLU A 173 17.35 16.84 -4.79
CA GLU A 173 18.23 16.96 -3.62
C GLU A 173 17.42 17.33 -2.38
N LYS A 174 17.50 16.50 -1.36
CA LYS A 174 16.78 16.71 -0.10
C LYS A 174 17.64 17.45 0.91
N LYS A 175 17.00 18.39 1.64
CA LYS A 175 17.65 19.28 2.61
C LYS A 175 16.83 19.31 3.89
N THR A 176 17.48 19.50 5.02
CA THR A 176 16.81 19.76 6.30
C THR A 176 16.41 21.24 6.43
N GLY A 177 15.72 21.59 7.50
CA GLY A 177 15.29 22.96 7.76
C GLY A 177 13.83 23.22 7.41
N LYS A 178 13.33 24.36 7.82
CA LYS A 178 11.93 24.76 7.63
C LYS A 178 11.72 25.42 6.27
N ILE A 179 10.64 25.10 5.62
CA ILE A 179 10.14 25.83 4.46
C ILE A 179 9.11 26.84 4.96
N ARG A 180 9.31 28.12 4.69
CA ARG A 180 8.51 29.23 5.24
C ARG A 180 7.36 29.66 4.33
N THR A 181 7.33 29.18 3.09
CA THR A 181 6.33 29.54 2.07
C THR A 181 5.02 28.81 2.36
N GLU A 182 3.90 29.52 2.44
CA GLU A 182 2.58 28.96 2.85
C GLU A 182 2.04 27.84 1.94
N LYS A 183 2.32 27.89 0.65
CA LYS A 183 1.88 26.86 -0.31
C LYS A 183 3.07 26.41 -1.15
N VAL A 184 3.50 25.20 -0.93
CA VAL A 184 4.65 24.60 -1.60
C VAL A 184 4.19 23.32 -2.32
N PRO A 185 4.36 23.25 -3.66
CA PRO A 185 4.11 22.00 -4.40
C PRO A 185 4.95 20.84 -3.82
N LEU A 186 4.46 19.60 -3.95
CA LEU A 186 5.16 18.41 -3.45
C LEU A 186 6.62 18.34 -3.92
N ALA A 187 6.86 18.64 -5.20
CA ALA A 187 8.19 18.63 -5.80
C ALA A 187 9.18 19.64 -5.17
N GLU A 188 8.68 20.70 -4.53
CA GLU A 188 9.48 21.74 -3.87
C GLU A 188 9.64 21.52 -2.36
N GLN A 189 8.99 20.49 -1.81
CA GLN A 189 9.13 20.14 -0.39
C GLN A 189 10.43 19.36 -0.16
N HIS A 190 11.55 20.07 -0.27
CA HIS A 190 12.89 19.47 -0.18
C HIS A 190 13.22 18.86 1.17
N ASN A 191 12.46 19.20 2.22
CA ASN A 191 12.64 18.68 3.57
C ASN A 191 11.68 17.52 3.93
N MET A 192 10.91 17.06 2.96
CA MET A 192 10.03 15.90 3.06
C MET A 192 10.51 14.79 2.11
N VAL A 193 10.15 13.56 2.45
CA VAL A 193 10.22 12.40 1.54
C VAL A 193 8.86 11.72 1.49
N PHE A 194 8.56 11.08 0.39
CA PHE A 194 7.24 10.52 0.13
C PHE A 194 7.31 9.03 -0.16
N SER A 195 6.32 8.30 0.33
CA SER A 195 6.17 6.85 0.11
C SER A 195 6.22 6.50 -1.37
N GLY A 196 6.90 5.40 -1.70
CA GLY A 196 7.03 4.93 -3.08
C GLY A 196 8.10 5.63 -3.91
N SER A 197 8.84 6.59 -3.34
CA SER A 197 10.00 7.22 -3.98
C SER A 197 11.25 6.37 -3.82
N LEU A 198 12.19 6.46 -4.78
CA LEU A 198 13.45 5.73 -4.77
C LEU A 198 14.59 6.63 -4.32
N VAL A 199 15.37 6.19 -3.34
CA VAL A 199 16.61 6.85 -2.96
C VAL A 199 17.69 6.58 -4.01
N ALA A 200 18.00 7.58 -4.82
CA ALA A 200 18.96 7.46 -5.92
C ALA A 200 20.42 7.53 -5.44
N ALA A 201 20.70 8.33 -4.40
CA ALA A 201 22.05 8.46 -3.83
C ALA A 201 21.97 9.05 -2.41
N GLY A 202 23.09 8.91 -1.67
CA GLY A 202 23.23 9.47 -0.33
C GLY A 202 22.51 8.67 0.74
N ARG A 203 22.29 9.32 1.89
CA ARG A 203 21.59 8.72 3.03
C ARG A 203 20.84 9.80 3.83
N GLY A 204 19.82 9.40 4.56
CA GLY A 204 19.06 10.32 5.39
C GLY A 204 18.35 9.63 6.55
N THR A 205 18.05 10.44 7.56
CA THR A 205 17.24 10.02 8.71
C THR A 205 15.92 10.78 8.64
N VAL A 206 14.81 10.07 8.72
CA VAL A 206 13.47 10.59 8.47
C VAL A 206 12.53 10.23 9.60
N LEU A 207 11.81 11.23 10.12
CA LEU A 207 10.68 11.02 11.03
C LEU A 207 9.42 10.71 10.20
N VAL A 208 8.83 9.55 10.38
CA VAL A 208 7.59 9.15 9.71
C VAL A 208 6.43 10.01 10.18
N THR A 209 5.77 10.69 9.24
CA THR A 209 4.65 11.59 9.52
C THR A 209 3.31 11.06 9.02
N GLY A 210 3.33 10.19 8.01
CA GLY A 210 2.12 9.59 7.42
C GLY A 210 2.37 8.18 6.89
N THR A 211 1.41 7.30 7.10
CA THR A 211 1.46 5.89 6.68
C THR A 211 0.18 5.49 5.93
N GLY A 212 0.27 4.49 5.06
CA GLY A 212 -0.86 3.89 4.35
C GLY A 212 -1.69 4.92 3.58
N MET A 213 -2.98 4.98 3.86
CA MET A 213 -3.91 5.92 3.21
C MET A 213 -3.67 7.39 3.59
N ASN A 214 -2.89 7.66 4.63
CA ASN A 214 -2.53 9.01 5.05
C ASN A 214 -1.25 9.54 4.37
N THR A 215 -0.61 8.76 3.50
CA THR A 215 0.49 9.21 2.63
C THR A 215 -0.06 9.95 1.40
N GLU A 216 0.80 10.71 0.70
CA GLU A 216 0.39 11.38 -0.54
C GLU A 216 -0.07 10.38 -1.60
N ILE A 217 0.64 9.25 -1.75
CA ILE A 217 0.21 8.18 -2.66
C ILE A 217 -1.11 7.53 -2.21
N GLY A 218 -1.33 7.42 -0.90
CA GLY A 218 -2.60 6.92 -0.34
C GLY A 218 -3.77 7.85 -0.63
N ARG A 219 -3.56 9.17 -0.59
CA ARG A 219 -4.58 10.17 -0.95
C ARG A 219 -4.92 10.13 -2.42
N ILE A 220 -3.92 9.97 -3.29
CA ILE A 220 -4.15 9.79 -4.73
C ILE A 220 -4.98 8.52 -4.97
N ALA A 221 -4.62 7.42 -4.33
CA ALA A 221 -5.35 6.16 -4.44
C ALA A 221 -6.80 6.25 -3.94
N ALA A 222 -7.09 7.11 -2.96
CA ALA A 222 -8.45 7.34 -2.46
C ALA A 222 -9.34 8.15 -3.41
N LEU A 223 -8.76 8.86 -4.39
CA LEU A 223 -9.47 9.64 -5.40
C LEU A 223 -9.81 8.84 -6.67
N MET A 224 -9.24 7.65 -6.80
CA MET A 224 -9.45 6.73 -7.94
C MET A 224 -10.56 5.72 -7.65
#